data_9470b0815900f3aefb492dd97b1a816c
#
_entry.id   9470b0815900f3aefb492dd97b1a816c
#
_cell.length_a   1.000
_cell.length_b   1.000
_cell.length_c   1.000
_cell.angle_alpha   90.00
_cell.angle_beta   90.00
_cell.angle_gamma   90.00
#
_symmetry.space_group_name_H-M   'P 1'
#
loop_
_entity.id
_entity.type
_entity.pdbx_description
1 polymer ?
#
loop_
_entity_poly.entity_id
_entity_poly.type
_entity_poly.pdbx_seq_one_letter_code
_entity_poly.pdbx_strand_id
1 'polypeptide(L)'
;NPNEVFSDMSSEIDLTSDSLSNGSGWGDFNNDGYIDIWAANIKRQDDVYLNSNGSDWELWDFGYEPFFQAATQDIIPADYNNDGWLDVFAAGLRMIGGPNGPKYTSLLYKNTSLEDGSSSSNHWLKLDLEGAMLGIDNNGWSEFSNRSAIGARVIVHLPDKNISREIIAGKGHGSMDPLQLHFGLGNWSTIDSITVNWPSRDIATNQPKQKIYQGPIQADTRYTIFENINVPFETRKGDPTEDTVVNILDVSATINFFFDDLFFTDIQYWAADMNS
;
A
#
# COMPACT_ATOMS: atom_id res chain seq x y z
N ASN A 1 -10.17 -0.69 25.45
CA ASN A 1 -10.47 0.07 26.64
C ASN A 1 -11.97 0.38 26.66
N PRO A 2 -12.77 -0.17 27.62
CA PRO A 2 -14.23 0.00 27.61
C PRO A 2 -14.68 1.45 27.90
N ASN A 3 -13.77 2.36 28.12
CA ASN A 3 -14.05 3.77 28.41
C ASN A 3 -13.57 4.74 27.32
N GLU A 4 -13.11 4.24 26.17
CA GLU A 4 -12.79 5.10 25.05
C GLU A 4 -14.08 5.51 24.34
N VAL A 5 -14.35 6.80 24.35
CA VAL A 5 -15.47 7.43 23.67
C VAL A 5 -14.91 8.19 22.46
N PHE A 6 -15.54 8.05 21.31
CA PHE A 6 -15.20 8.88 20.15
C PHE A 6 -15.50 10.32 20.44
N SER A 7 -14.57 11.21 20.13
CA SER A 7 -14.75 12.66 20.17
C SER A 7 -14.73 13.22 18.75
N ASP A 8 -15.60 14.17 18.48
CA ASP A 8 -15.53 14.94 17.23
C ASP A 8 -14.41 15.96 17.34
N MET A 9 -13.33 15.72 16.58
CA MET A 9 -12.13 16.56 16.52
C MET A 9 -12.12 17.49 15.29
N SER A 10 -13.16 17.45 14.46
CA SER A 10 -13.19 18.12 13.15
C SER A 10 -12.87 19.62 13.24
N SER A 11 -13.38 20.29 14.28
CA SER A 11 -13.12 21.71 14.51
C SER A 11 -11.75 22.02 15.12
N GLU A 12 -11.14 21.05 15.80
CA GLU A 12 -9.83 21.23 16.45
C GLU A 12 -8.68 21.07 15.46
N ILE A 13 -8.88 20.24 14.43
CA ILE A 13 -7.88 19.95 13.39
C ILE A 13 -8.24 20.58 12.04
N ASP A 14 -9.22 21.48 12.02
CA ASP A 14 -9.72 22.22 10.84
C ASP A 14 -10.16 21.31 9.65
N LEU A 15 -10.61 20.09 9.96
CA LEU A 15 -11.23 19.18 8.99
C LEU A 15 -12.70 19.58 8.78
N THR A 16 -12.94 20.83 8.43
CA THR A 16 -14.29 21.33 8.20
C THR A 16 -14.56 21.44 6.72
N SER A 17 -15.46 20.63 6.21
CA SER A 17 -15.94 20.72 4.84
C SER A 17 -17.42 21.11 4.84
N ASP A 18 -17.80 22.09 4.05
CA ASP A 18 -19.18 22.49 3.80
C ASP A 18 -19.80 21.75 2.61
N SER A 19 -19.13 20.73 2.12
CA SER A 19 -19.53 19.97 0.94
C SER A 19 -20.07 18.57 1.29
N LEU A 20 -20.71 17.94 0.32
CA LEU A 20 -21.15 16.57 0.43
C LEU A 20 -19.97 15.66 0.06
N SER A 21 -19.39 14.99 1.04
CA SER A 21 -18.32 14.01 0.83
C SER A 21 -18.90 12.61 0.65
N ASN A 22 -18.28 11.80 -0.23
CA ASN A 22 -18.67 10.42 -0.50
C ASN A 22 -17.66 9.42 0.06
N GLY A 23 -16.53 9.31 -0.63
CA GLY A 23 -15.45 8.40 -0.27
C GLY A 23 -14.25 9.15 0.26
N SER A 24 -13.24 8.42 0.69
CA SER A 24 -11.96 8.99 1.11
C SER A 24 -10.81 8.03 0.80
N GLY A 25 -9.66 8.60 0.42
CA GLY A 25 -8.38 7.89 0.33
C GLY A 25 -7.51 8.26 1.52
N TRP A 26 -6.88 7.27 2.12
CA TRP A 26 -5.95 7.44 3.23
C TRP A 26 -4.59 6.97 2.76
N GLY A 27 -3.61 7.85 2.76
CA GLY A 27 -2.26 7.58 2.27
C GLY A 27 -1.27 8.58 2.85
N ASP A 28 -0.01 8.27 2.77
CA ASP A 28 1.08 9.18 3.14
C ASP A 28 1.61 9.78 1.84
N PHE A 29 1.03 10.91 1.43
CA PHE A 29 1.29 11.51 0.11
C PHE A 29 2.61 12.29 0.04
N ASN A 30 3.17 12.65 1.19
CA ASN A 30 4.43 13.37 1.30
C ASN A 30 5.58 12.53 1.87
N ASN A 31 5.34 11.24 2.13
CA ASN A 31 6.30 10.28 2.69
C ASN A 31 6.89 10.67 4.05
N ASP A 32 6.19 11.47 4.87
CA ASP A 32 6.68 11.90 6.20
C ASP A 32 6.42 10.88 7.31
N GLY A 33 5.69 9.81 7.01
CA GLY A 33 5.36 8.72 7.92
C GLY A 33 4.04 8.89 8.65
N TYR A 34 3.27 9.95 8.36
CA TYR A 34 1.93 10.14 8.86
C TYR A 34 0.91 9.93 7.75
N ILE A 35 -0.30 9.52 8.13
CA ILE A 35 -1.39 9.30 7.18
C ILE A 35 -2.10 10.60 6.91
N ASP A 36 -2.21 10.95 5.64
CA ASP A 36 -3.00 12.06 5.11
C ASP A 36 -4.39 11.58 4.69
N ILE A 37 -5.27 12.53 4.43
CA ILE A 37 -6.66 12.27 4.01
C ILE A 37 -6.94 13.00 2.71
N TRP A 38 -7.49 12.27 1.73
CA TRP A 38 -8.08 12.84 0.53
C TRP A 38 -9.58 12.57 0.57
N ALA A 39 -10.39 13.61 0.76
CA ALA A 39 -11.84 13.51 0.83
C ALA A 39 -12.47 13.80 -0.53
N ALA A 40 -13.18 12.81 -1.06
CA ALA A 40 -13.93 12.92 -2.31
C ALA A 40 -15.18 13.76 -2.11
N ASN A 41 -15.33 14.84 -2.88
CA ASN A 41 -16.44 15.77 -2.77
C ASN A 41 -17.39 15.72 -3.96
N ILE A 42 -18.68 16.04 -3.69
CA ILE A 42 -19.69 16.26 -4.72
C ILE A 42 -19.88 17.77 -4.90
N LYS A 43 -19.90 18.22 -6.15
CA LYS A 43 -20.15 19.60 -6.58
C LYS A 43 -19.02 20.60 -6.36
N ARG A 44 -17.92 20.20 -5.77
CA ARG A 44 -16.71 21.01 -5.64
C ARG A 44 -15.46 20.15 -5.76
N GLN A 45 -14.31 20.79 -5.68
CA GLN A 45 -13.01 20.13 -5.57
C GLN A 45 -12.94 19.21 -4.34
N ASP A 46 -12.20 18.13 -4.48
CA ASP A 46 -11.85 17.27 -3.36
C ASP A 46 -10.96 18.03 -2.36
N ASP A 47 -11.05 17.68 -1.10
CA ASP A 47 -10.20 18.25 -0.06
C ASP A 47 -9.05 17.29 0.25
N VAL A 48 -7.83 17.83 0.34
CA VAL A 48 -6.64 17.07 0.77
C VAL A 48 -6.11 17.68 2.05
N TYR A 49 -6.02 16.86 3.07
CA TYR A 49 -5.49 17.26 4.37
C TYR A 49 -4.19 16.52 4.64
N LEU A 50 -3.09 17.26 4.72
CA LEU A 50 -1.79 16.74 5.09
C LEU A 50 -1.63 16.74 6.61
N ASN A 51 -1.10 15.66 7.14
CA ASN A 51 -0.89 15.43 8.56
C ASN A 51 0.60 15.41 8.86
N SER A 52 1.12 16.41 9.55
CA SER A 52 2.57 16.55 9.77
C SER A 52 3.11 15.76 10.97
N ASN A 53 2.28 15.40 11.96
CA ASN A 53 2.78 14.79 13.20
C ASN A 53 1.72 14.00 13.98
N GLY A 54 0.58 13.73 13.38
CA GLY A 54 -0.55 13.05 14.01
C GLY A 54 -1.57 13.98 14.67
N SER A 55 -1.27 15.28 14.78
CA SER A 55 -2.16 16.30 15.39
C SER A 55 -2.29 17.57 14.57
N ASP A 56 -1.31 17.90 13.76
CA ASP A 56 -1.29 19.12 12.96
C ASP A 56 -1.70 18.80 11.52
N TRP A 57 -2.83 19.34 11.11
CA TRP A 57 -3.44 19.12 9.81
C TRP A 57 -3.45 20.40 9.00
N GLU A 58 -3.10 20.32 7.75
CA GLU A 58 -3.11 21.42 6.80
C GLU A 58 -3.96 21.07 5.59
N LEU A 59 -4.92 21.95 5.26
CA LEU A 59 -5.65 21.83 3.99
C LEU A 59 -4.70 22.21 2.86
N TRP A 60 -4.35 21.25 2.04
CA TRP A 60 -3.45 21.44 0.92
C TRP A 60 -4.19 21.85 -0.34
N ASP A 61 -3.87 23.05 -0.86
CA ASP A 61 -4.36 23.53 -2.13
C ASP A 61 -3.41 23.07 -3.25
N PHE A 62 -3.79 22.04 -3.98
CA PHE A 62 -3.01 21.53 -5.11
C PHE A 62 -3.32 22.25 -6.45
N GLY A 63 -3.84 23.48 -6.37
CA GLY A 63 -3.91 24.43 -7.51
C GLY A 63 -4.93 24.06 -8.58
N TYR A 64 -6.03 23.44 -8.21
CA TYR A 64 -7.06 23.01 -9.13
C TYR A 64 -8.02 24.15 -9.52
N GLU A 65 -8.40 24.23 -10.80
CA GLU A 65 -9.29 25.25 -11.32
C GLU A 65 -10.73 25.12 -10.79
N PRO A 66 -11.34 26.19 -10.28
CA PRO A 66 -12.62 26.16 -9.57
C PRO A 66 -13.88 25.92 -10.44
N PHE A 67 -13.71 25.63 -11.71
CA PHE A 67 -14.82 25.58 -12.68
C PHE A 67 -15.52 24.22 -12.85
N PHE A 68 -15.16 23.21 -12.05
CA PHE A 68 -15.67 21.88 -12.29
C PHE A 68 -16.54 21.38 -11.13
N GLN A 69 -17.78 21.04 -11.44
CA GLN A 69 -18.58 20.22 -10.56
C GLN A 69 -18.05 18.78 -10.65
N ALA A 70 -17.15 18.42 -9.77
CA ALA A 70 -16.78 17.04 -9.59
C ALA A 70 -17.86 16.32 -8.78
N ALA A 71 -18.06 15.06 -9.07
CA ALA A 71 -18.81 14.13 -8.20
C ALA A 71 -17.90 12.91 -8.03
N THR A 72 -16.81 13.13 -7.31
CA THR A 72 -15.87 12.06 -6.96
C THR A 72 -16.57 11.09 -6.03
N GLN A 73 -16.58 9.82 -6.38
CA GLN A 73 -17.25 8.78 -5.63
C GLN A 73 -16.30 8.15 -4.62
N ASP A 74 -15.06 7.95 -5.03
CA ASP A 74 -14.03 7.38 -4.18
C ASP A 74 -12.62 7.76 -4.62
N ILE A 75 -11.66 7.62 -3.71
CA ILE A 75 -10.25 7.94 -3.88
C ILE A 75 -9.43 6.69 -3.63
N ILE A 76 -8.57 6.34 -4.59
CA ILE A 76 -7.71 5.16 -4.52
C ILE A 76 -6.25 5.62 -4.60
N PRO A 77 -5.55 5.69 -3.47
CA PRO A 77 -4.10 5.94 -3.46
C PRO A 77 -3.35 4.72 -4.00
N ALA A 78 -2.43 4.94 -4.94
CA ALA A 78 -1.55 3.91 -5.48
C ALA A 78 -0.33 4.54 -6.15
N ASP A 79 0.85 4.00 -5.92
CA ASP A 79 2.05 4.35 -6.69
C ASP A 79 2.03 3.59 -8.02
N TYR A 80 1.34 4.17 -9.03
CA TYR A 80 1.11 3.49 -10.32
C TYR A 80 2.36 3.47 -11.22
N ASN A 81 3.25 4.43 -11.05
CA ASN A 81 4.46 4.60 -11.86
C ASN A 81 5.71 3.98 -11.20
N ASN A 82 5.59 3.49 -9.97
CA ASN A 82 6.65 2.89 -9.16
C ASN A 82 7.81 3.85 -8.82
N ASP A 83 7.53 5.14 -8.65
CA ASP A 83 8.52 6.12 -8.25
C ASP A 83 8.65 6.27 -6.71
N GLY A 84 7.81 5.57 -5.95
CA GLY A 84 7.83 5.57 -4.48
C GLY A 84 6.93 6.62 -3.85
N TRP A 85 6.19 7.38 -4.66
CA TRP A 85 5.23 8.38 -4.19
C TRP A 85 3.81 7.93 -4.52
N LEU A 86 2.89 8.11 -3.58
CA LEU A 86 1.51 7.76 -3.83
C LEU A 86 0.87 8.74 -4.80
N ASP A 87 0.39 8.20 -5.90
CA ASP A 87 -0.51 8.84 -6.85
C ASP A 87 -1.96 8.60 -6.43
N VAL A 88 -2.91 9.24 -7.10
CA VAL A 88 -4.33 9.11 -6.75
C VAL A 88 -5.19 8.88 -7.99
N PHE A 89 -5.96 7.79 -7.98
CA PHE A 89 -7.07 7.61 -8.90
C PHE A 89 -8.37 8.06 -8.24
N ALA A 90 -8.91 9.18 -8.70
CA ALA A 90 -10.21 9.71 -8.28
C ALA A 90 -11.31 9.16 -9.19
N ALA A 91 -12.02 8.15 -8.67
CA ALA A 91 -13.12 7.52 -9.37
C ALA A 91 -14.39 8.34 -9.24
N GLY A 92 -15.02 8.72 -10.36
CA GLY A 92 -16.23 9.51 -10.24
C GLY A 92 -16.73 10.08 -11.55
N LEU A 93 -17.70 10.94 -11.40
CA LEU A 93 -18.35 11.66 -12.50
C LEU A 93 -17.86 13.11 -12.48
N ARG A 94 -16.81 13.39 -13.24
CA ARG A 94 -16.45 14.78 -13.50
C ARG A 94 -17.30 15.31 -14.66
N MET A 95 -18.04 16.37 -14.40
CA MET A 95 -18.77 17.08 -15.46
C MET A 95 -17.86 18.11 -16.14
N ILE A 96 -17.39 17.79 -17.31
CA ILE A 96 -16.73 18.77 -18.17
C ILE A 96 -17.81 19.40 -19.07
N GLY A 97 -18.19 20.62 -18.77
CA GLY A 97 -19.11 21.39 -19.62
C GLY A 97 -18.46 21.79 -20.94
N GLY A 98 -19.12 21.54 -22.04
CA GLY A 98 -18.69 21.94 -23.37
C GLY A 98 -19.88 22.03 -24.34
N PRO A 99 -19.69 22.53 -25.57
CA PRO A 99 -20.78 22.75 -26.54
C PRO A 99 -21.57 21.47 -26.91
N ASN A 100 -21.09 20.30 -26.54
CA ASN A 100 -21.74 19.01 -26.78
C ASN A 100 -22.31 18.34 -25.51
N GLY A 101 -22.48 19.07 -24.41
CA GLY A 101 -22.99 18.58 -23.13
C GLY A 101 -21.91 18.06 -22.17
N PRO A 102 -22.33 17.66 -20.95
CA PRO A 102 -21.42 17.22 -19.92
C PRO A 102 -20.76 15.90 -20.28
N LYS A 103 -19.44 15.83 -20.10
CA LYS A 103 -18.69 14.57 -20.12
C LYS A 103 -18.31 14.20 -18.70
N TYR A 104 -18.44 12.93 -18.39
CA TYR A 104 -18.08 12.37 -17.09
C TYR A 104 -16.78 11.58 -17.23
N THR A 105 -15.82 11.81 -16.33
CA THR A 105 -14.53 11.11 -16.37
C THR A 105 -13.96 10.95 -14.97
N SER A 106 -13.29 9.85 -14.75
CA SER A 106 -12.39 9.69 -13.59
C SER A 106 -11.07 10.42 -13.86
N LEU A 107 -10.31 10.71 -12.84
CA LEU A 107 -9.03 11.41 -12.90
C LEU A 107 -7.92 10.54 -12.31
N LEU A 108 -6.76 10.63 -12.92
CA LEU A 108 -5.52 10.11 -12.36
C LEU A 108 -4.61 11.30 -12.06
N TYR A 109 -4.35 11.53 -10.78
CA TYR A 109 -3.39 12.53 -10.31
C TYR A 109 -2.05 11.88 -10.10
N LYS A 110 -1.02 12.37 -10.79
CA LYS A 110 0.36 11.97 -10.55
C LYS A 110 0.95 12.85 -9.45
N ASN A 111 1.58 12.22 -8.47
CA ASN A 111 2.39 12.94 -7.50
C ASN A 111 3.69 13.43 -8.16
N THR A 112 3.93 14.74 -8.14
CA THR A 112 5.07 15.37 -8.80
C THR A 112 6.14 15.86 -7.82
N SER A 113 6.10 15.41 -6.58
CA SER A 113 7.05 15.83 -5.54
C SER A 113 8.53 15.62 -5.89
N LEU A 114 8.82 14.72 -6.84
CA LEU A 114 10.17 14.52 -7.39
C LEU A 114 10.49 15.44 -8.58
N GLU A 115 9.50 16.04 -9.24
CA GLU A 115 9.66 16.75 -10.51
C GLU A 115 9.82 18.26 -10.32
N ASP A 116 9.27 18.83 -9.27
CA ASP A 116 9.22 20.28 -9.04
C ASP A 116 10.49 20.88 -8.43
N GLY A 117 11.52 20.04 -8.19
CA GLY A 117 12.78 20.45 -7.57
C GLY A 117 12.70 20.68 -6.06
N SER A 118 11.54 20.50 -5.47
CA SER A 118 11.32 20.44 -4.02
C SER A 118 11.69 19.05 -3.47
N SER A 119 12.73 18.41 -4.00
CA SER A 119 13.09 17.04 -3.66
C SER A 119 13.00 16.83 -2.15
N SER A 120 11.88 16.31 -1.72
CA SER A 120 11.70 15.84 -0.37
C SER A 120 12.80 14.81 -0.10
N SER A 121 13.56 14.97 0.96
CA SER A 121 14.53 13.97 1.41
C SER A 121 13.83 12.78 2.07
N ASN A 122 12.50 12.71 1.98
CA ASN A 122 11.71 11.66 2.58
C ASN A 122 11.84 10.36 1.80
N HIS A 123 12.03 9.30 2.55
CA HIS A 123 12.18 7.94 2.06
C HIS A 123 10.86 7.17 2.12
N TRP A 124 10.82 6.05 1.47
CA TRP A 124 9.64 5.19 1.40
C TRP A 124 9.98 3.70 1.49
N LEU A 125 8.97 2.89 1.73
CA LEU A 125 9.04 1.43 1.65
C LEU A 125 7.75 0.90 1.02
N LYS A 126 7.86 -0.04 0.08
CA LYS A 126 6.72 -0.81 -0.42
C LYS A 126 6.86 -2.27 -0.05
N LEU A 127 5.76 -2.87 0.39
CA LEU A 127 5.71 -4.28 0.77
C LEU A 127 4.58 -5.01 0.05
N ASP A 128 4.93 -6.10 -0.60
CA ASP A 128 4.00 -7.13 -1.04
C ASP A 128 4.07 -8.30 -0.06
N LEU A 129 2.92 -8.79 0.39
CA LEU A 129 2.85 -9.95 1.27
C LEU A 129 2.23 -11.11 0.55
N GLU A 130 2.84 -12.28 0.66
CA GLU A 130 2.29 -13.54 0.14
C GLU A 130 2.14 -14.57 1.24
N GLY A 131 0.87 -14.98 1.47
CA GLY A 131 0.54 -16.07 2.37
C GLY A 131 0.91 -17.42 1.75
N ALA A 132 1.36 -18.36 2.56
CA ALA A 132 1.89 -19.62 2.07
C ALA A 132 0.83 -20.59 1.52
N MET A 133 -0.43 -20.44 1.83
CA MET A 133 -1.60 -21.20 1.31
C MET A 133 -1.45 -22.73 1.24
N LEU A 134 -0.38 -23.29 1.80
CA LEU A 134 -0.05 -24.71 1.75
C LEU A 134 -0.62 -25.41 2.99
N GLY A 135 -1.53 -26.31 2.77
CA GLY A 135 -2.01 -27.26 3.77
C GLY A 135 -3.31 -26.84 4.46
N ILE A 136 -4.39 -27.44 4.01
CA ILE A 136 -5.60 -27.59 4.82
C ILE A 136 -5.35 -28.82 5.71
N ASP A 137 -5.40 -28.67 7.02
CA ASP A 137 -5.36 -29.83 7.93
C ASP A 137 -6.60 -30.70 7.79
N ASN A 138 -6.60 -31.88 8.45
CA ASN A 138 -7.73 -32.82 8.41
C ASN A 138 -9.04 -32.23 9.00
N ASN A 139 -8.99 -31.04 9.61
CA ASN A 139 -10.13 -30.32 10.17
C ASN A 139 -10.61 -29.18 9.27
N GLY A 140 -9.99 -28.96 8.12
CA GLY A 140 -10.33 -27.90 7.19
C GLY A 140 -9.75 -26.52 7.53
N TRP A 141 -8.81 -26.44 8.46
CA TRP A 141 -8.14 -25.20 8.84
C TRP A 141 -6.80 -25.07 8.12
N SER A 142 -6.55 -23.92 7.54
CA SER A 142 -5.24 -23.61 6.98
C SER A 142 -4.32 -23.07 8.07
N GLU A 143 -3.16 -23.69 8.21
CA GLU A 143 -2.08 -23.18 9.05
C GLU A 143 -1.47 -21.91 8.48
N PHE A 144 -1.75 -21.60 7.23
CA PHE A 144 -1.18 -20.48 6.49
C PHE A 144 -2.25 -19.50 6.03
N SER A 145 -1.82 -18.26 5.82
CA SER A 145 -2.66 -17.18 5.34
C SER A 145 -3.09 -17.40 3.89
N ASN A 146 -4.17 -16.76 3.49
CA ASN A 146 -4.54 -16.68 2.08
C ASN A 146 -3.39 -16.04 1.27
N ARG A 147 -3.28 -16.39 -0.02
CA ARG A 147 -2.18 -15.94 -0.89
C ARG A 147 -1.99 -14.43 -0.90
N SER A 148 -3.05 -13.67 -0.95
CA SER A 148 -3.01 -12.20 -0.95
C SER A 148 -2.78 -11.59 0.42
N ALA A 149 -2.57 -12.39 1.47
CA ALA A 149 -2.34 -11.97 2.85
C ALA A 149 -3.40 -10.98 3.39
N ILE A 150 -4.63 -11.01 2.85
CA ILE A 150 -5.73 -10.14 3.31
C ILE A 150 -5.97 -10.37 4.80
N GLY A 151 -5.96 -9.29 5.59
CA GLY A 151 -6.04 -9.31 7.04
C GLY A 151 -4.65 -9.29 7.73
N ALA A 152 -3.55 -9.32 6.97
CA ALA A 152 -2.24 -9.16 7.54
C ALA A 152 -2.01 -7.70 7.97
N ARG A 153 -1.42 -7.52 9.14
CA ARG A 153 -1.02 -6.21 9.66
C ARG A 153 0.49 -6.13 9.78
N VAL A 154 1.06 -5.12 9.15
CA VAL A 154 2.49 -4.85 9.17
C VAL A 154 2.78 -3.65 10.06
N ILE A 155 3.86 -3.75 10.84
CA ILE A 155 4.41 -2.66 11.63
C ILE A 155 5.87 -2.48 11.21
N VAL A 156 6.18 -1.30 10.69
CA VAL A 156 7.55 -0.86 10.40
C VAL A 156 8.07 -0.11 11.62
N HIS A 157 9.20 -0.55 12.15
CA HIS A 157 9.86 0.05 13.31
C HIS A 157 11.00 0.94 12.86
N LEU A 158 10.87 2.22 13.13
CA LEU A 158 11.90 3.25 12.93
C LEU A 158 12.47 3.67 14.28
N PRO A 159 13.63 4.32 14.32
CA PRO A 159 14.25 4.74 15.58
C PRO A 159 13.39 5.65 16.46
N ASP A 160 12.47 6.42 15.87
CA ASP A 160 11.63 7.41 16.57
C ASP A 160 10.14 7.05 16.61
N LYS A 161 9.67 6.16 15.72
CA LYS A 161 8.24 5.83 15.62
C LYS A 161 7.98 4.45 15.03
N ASN A 162 6.76 3.99 15.21
CA ASN A 162 6.24 2.79 14.56
C ASN A 162 5.13 3.17 13.58
N ILE A 163 5.18 2.64 12.38
CA ILE A 163 4.18 2.87 11.34
C ILE A 163 3.46 1.57 11.06
N SER A 164 2.12 1.58 11.07
CA SER A 164 1.31 0.38 10.87
C SER A 164 0.41 0.51 9.64
N ARG A 165 0.33 -0.57 8.86
CA ARG A 165 -0.61 -0.73 7.73
C ARG A 165 -1.23 -2.12 7.77
N GLU A 166 -2.40 -2.26 7.15
CA GLU A 166 -3.12 -3.52 7.06
C GLU A 166 -3.58 -3.76 5.62
N ILE A 167 -3.54 -5.02 5.17
CA ILE A 167 -4.08 -5.42 3.88
C ILE A 167 -5.57 -5.66 4.02
N ILE A 168 -6.38 -4.81 3.41
CA ILE A 168 -7.84 -4.81 3.50
C ILE A 168 -8.45 -5.16 2.14
N ALA A 169 -9.44 -6.07 2.14
CA ALA A 169 -10.20 -6.43 0.94
C ALA A 169 -11.47 -5.59 0.84
N GLY A 170 -11.35 -4.41 0.29
CA GLY A 170 -12.49 -3.51 0.05
C GLY A 170 -12.60 -2.39 1.08
N LYS A 171 -13.02 -1.25 0.58
CA LYS A 171 -13.33 -0.06 1.37
C LYS A 171 -14.43 0.75 0.68
N GLY A 172 -15.02 1.72 1.43
CA GLY A 172 -15.86 2.78 0.90
C GLY A 172 -16.98 2.30 -0.01
N HIS A 173 -17.18 3.04 -1.09
CA HIS A 173 -18.30 2.84 -2.02
C HIS A 173 -17.89 2.01 -3.25
N GLY A 174 -17.67 0.70 -3.05
CA GLY A 174 -17.41 -0.23 -4.16
C GLY A 174 -15.97 -0.18 -4.70
N SER A 175 -15.02 0.18 -3.88
CA SER A 175 -13.60 0.23 -4.22
C SER A 175 -12.74 -0.63 -3.30
N MET A 176 -11.46 -0.72 -3.63
CA MET A 176 -10.44 -1.41 -2.85
C MET A 176 -9.11 -0.68 -3.04
N ASP A 177 -8.36 -0.52 -1.96
CA ASP A 177 -6.97 -0.09 -2.06
C ASP A 177 -6.08 -1.20 -2.63
N PRO A 178 -4.92 -0.87 -3.21
CA PRO A 178 -3.93 -1.86 -3.61
C PRO A 178 -3.58 -2.78 -2.44
N LEU A 179 -3.32 -4.07 -2.75
CA LEU A 179 -2.84 -5.02 -1.74
C LEU A 179 -1.39 -4.73 -1.33
N GLN A 180 -0.65 -3.99 -2.17
CA GLN A 180 0.67 -3.50 -1.85
C GLN A 180 0.58 -2.44 -0.76
N LEU A 181 1.34 -2.63 0.30
CA LEU A 181 1.45 -1.66 1.39
C LEU A 181 2.50 -0.61 1.07
N HIS A 182 2.19 0.63 1.33
CA HIS A 182 3.09 1.76 1.20
C HIS A 182 3.33 2.43 2.55
N PHE A 183 4.59 2.78 2.82
CA PHE A 183 5.02 3.44 4.05
C PHE A 183 5.94 4.60 3.68
N GLY A 184 5.57 5.83 4.02
CA GLY A 184 6.53 6.91 4.08
C GLY A 184 7.38 6.77 5.34
N LEU A 185 8.65 7.06 5.25
CA LEU A 185 9.63 6.84 6.31
C LEU A 185 10.23 8.14 6.85
N GLY A 186 9.82 9.30 6.29
CA GLY A 186 10.47 10.57 6.57
C GLY A 186 11.95 10.50 6.20
N ASN A 187 12.81 11.02 7.05
CA ASN A 187 14.25 11.09 6.80
C ASN A 187 15.03 9.77 7.02
N TRP A 188 14.32 8.65 7.28
CA TRP A 188 14.98 7.38 7.61
C TRP A 188 15.27 6.58 6.34
N SER A 189 16.54 6.45 5.98
CA SER A 189 17.01 5.63 4.85
C SER A 189 17.15 4.15 5.19
N THR A 190 16.98 3.78 6.47
CA THR A 190 17.01 2.40 6.95
C THR A 190 15.93 2.16 8.00
N ILE A 191 15.48 0.93 8.09
CA ILE A 191 14.42 0.46 8.97
C ILE A 191 15.02 -0.52 9.97
N ASP A 192 14.69 -0.38 11.26
CA ASP A 192 15.23 -1.23 12.33
C ASP A 192 14.68 -2.66 12.25
N SER A 193 13.38 -2.79 12.03
CA SER A 193 12.73 -4.08 11.85
C SER A 193 11.33 -3.94 11.26
N ILE A 194 10.82 -5.04 10.71
CA ILE A 194 9.44 -5.15 10.23
C ILE A 194 8.77 -6.30 10.97
N THR A 195 7.64 -6.02 11.62
CA THR A 195 6.79 -7.02 12.23
C THR A 195 5.58 -7.28 11.36
N VAL A 196 5.37 -8.53 10.97
CA VAL A 196 4.19 -8.96 10.22
C VAL A 196 3.31 -9.84 11.12
N ASN A 197 2.08 -9.40 11.35
CA ASN A 197 1.05 -10.21 11.99
C ASN A 197 0.19 -10.82 10.88
N TRP A 198 0.36 -12.11 10.66
CA TRP A 198 -0.37 -12.84 9.64
C TRP A 198 -1.80 -13.16 10.11
N PRO A 199 -2.79 -13.22 9.21
CA PRO A 199 -4.16 -13.59 9.57
C PRO A 199 -4.31 -15.07 9.97
N SER A 200 -3.29 -15.88 9.72
CA SER A 200 -3.22 -17.28 10.15
C SER A 200 -2.91 -17.43 11.63
N ARG A 201 -3.12 -18.64 12.16
CA ARG A 201 -2.84 -18.98 13.54
C ARG A 201 -1.93 -20.19 13.61
N ASP A 202 -1.08 -20.22 14.61
CA ASP A 202 -0.32 -21.41 14.98
C ASP A 202 -1.29 -22.46 15.53
N ILE A 203 -1.30 -23.66 14.95
CA ILE A 203 -2.25 -24.72 15.30
C ILE A 203 -2.02 -25.24 16.72
N ALA A 204 -0.78 -25.31 17.17
CA ALA A 204 -0.44 -25.86 18.46
C ALA A 204 -0.82 -24.91 19.62
N THR A 205 -0.65 -23.62 19.41
CA THR A 205 -0.86 -22.60 20.46
C THR A 205 -2.15 -21.80 20.27
N ASN A 206 -2.78 -21.87 19.10
CA ASN A 206 -3.91 -21.05 18.69
C ASN A 206 -3.64 -19.53 18.78
N GLN A 207 -2.37 -19.12 18.76
CA GLN A 207 -1.98 -17.72 18.76
C GLN A 207 -1.86 -17.19 17.32
N PRO A 208 -2.11 -15.89 17.09
CA PRO A 208 -1.82 -15.26 15.80
C PRO A 208 -0.35 -15.47 15.42
N LYS A 209 -0.10 -15.84 14.18
CA LYS A 209 1.27 -15.94 13.68
C LYS A 209 1.87 -14.55 13.53
N GLN A 210 3.02 -14.37 14.15
CA GLN A 210 3.80 -13.15 14.05
C GLN A 210 5.21 -13.48 13.57
N LYS A 211 5.73 -12.64 12.71
CA LYS A 211 7.09 -12.75 12.21
C LYS A 211 7.79 -11.40 12.29
N ILE A 212 9.03 -11.39 12.74
CA ILE A 212 9.85 -10.18 12.85
C ILE A 212 11.07 -10.35 11.96
N TYR A 213 11.23 -9.42 11.04
CA TYR A 213 12.38 -9.31 10.14
C TYR A 213 13.30 -8.22 10.69
N GLN A 214 14.50 -8.63 11.12
CA GLN A 214 15.47 -7.72 11.72
C GLN A 214 16.24 -6.94 10.66
N GLY A 215 16.46 -5.65 10.91
CA GLY A 215 17.25 -4.77 10.05
C GLY A 215 18.77 -4.84 10.25
N PRO A 216 19.50 -3.94 9.61
CA PRO A 216 18.97 -2.80 8.86
C PRO A 216 18.36 -3.20 7.51
N ILE A 217 17.14 -2.74 7.23
CA ILE A 217 16.43 -2.94 5.96
C ILE A 217 16.50 -1.61 5.19
N GLN A 218 16.82 -1.65 3.90
CA GLN A 218 16.98 -0.44 3.10
C GLN A 218 15.62 0.19 2.75
N ALA A 219 15.55 1.50 2.84
CA ALA A 219 14.46 2.31 2.29
C ALA A 219 14.54 2.39 0.76
N ASP A 220 13.58 3.08 0.16
CA ASP A 220 13.44 3.34 -1.28
C ASP A 220 13.44 2.04 -2.11
N THR A 221 12.88 1.01 -1.51
CA THR A 221 12.87 -0.34 -2.07
C THR A 221 11.50 -1.00 -1.90
N ARG A 222 11.18 -1.85 -2.86
CA ARG A 222 10.03 -2.75 -2.80
C ARG A 222 10.49 -4.14 -2.40
N TYR A 223 9.95 -4.67 -1.32
CA TYR A 223 10.21 -6.04 -0.87
C TYR A 223 8.97 -6.90 -0.99
N THR A 224 9.18 -8.18 -1.24
CA THR A 224 8.16 -9.21 -1.04
C THR A 224 8.46 -9.97 0.24
N ILE A 225 7.45 -10.17 1.06
CA ILE A 225 7.54 -10.93 2.31
C ILE A 225 6.65 -12.16 2.19
N PHE A 226 7.25 -13.33 2.31
CA PHE A 226 6.55 -14.60 2.31
C PHE A 226 6.34 -15.11 3.73
N GLU A 227 5.17 -15.69 4.00
CA GLU A 227 4.84 -16.21 5.32
C GLU A 227 5.78 -17.32 5.78
N ASN A 228 6.31 -18.13 4.87
CA ASN A 228 7.18 -19.27 5.15
C ASN A 228 8.68 -18.96 5.03
N ILE A 229 9.08 -17.75 4.61
CA ILE A 229 10.49 -17.34 4.46
C ILE A 229 10.86 -16.31 5.54
N ASN A 230 12.09 -16.37 6.03
CA ASN A 230 12.51 -15.58 7.21
C ASN A 230 13.14 -14.22 6.87
N VAL A 231 13.44 -13.95 5.62
CA VAL A 231 14.03 -12.67 5.20
C VAL A 231 13.20 -12.04 4.10
N PRO A 232 12.94 -10.72 4.16
CA PRO A 232 12.37 -10.00 3.03
C PRO A 232 13.42 -9.92 1.93
N PHE A 233 13.00 -9.94 0.67
CA PHE A 233 13.90 -9.80 -0.45
C PHE A 233 13.33 -8.87 -1.52
N GLU A 234 14.22 -8.28 -2.29
CA GLU A 234 13.85 -7.40 -3.39
C GLU A 234 13.15 -8.21 -4.49
N THR A 235 12.00 -7.73 -4.95
CA THR A 235 11.13 -8.48 -5.84
C THR A 235 11.59 -8.37 -7.29
N ARG A 236 11.99 -9.49 -7.87
CA ARG A 236 12.19 -9.61 -9.32
C ARG A 236 11.52 -10.88 -9.84
N LYS A 237 10.23 -10.77 -10.19
CA LYS A 237 9.55 -11.89 -10.88
C LYS A 237 10.28 -12.23 -12.16
N GLY A 238 10.44 -13.52 -12.45
CA GLY A 238 11.13 -14.01 -13.62
C GLY A 238 12.65 -14.19 -13.44
N ASP A 239 13.14 -14.16 -12.20
CA ASP A 239 14.55 -14.40 -11.85
C ASP A 239 14.69 -15.65 -10.95
N PRO A 240 14.44 -16.86 -11.44
CA PRO A 240 14.62 -18.10 -10.68
C PRO A 240 16.09 -18.47 -10.43
N THR A 241 17.04 -17.83 -11.12
CA THR A 241 18.48 -18.04 -10.90
C THR A 241 19.04 -17.17 -9.77
N GLU A 242 18.26 -16.17 -9.30
CA GLU A 242 18.67 -15.25 -8.23
C GLU A 242 19.93 -14.44 -8.55
N ASP A 243 20.26 -14.26 -9.83
CA ASP A 243 21.41 -13.46 -10.26
C ASP A 243 21.10 -11.97 -10.44
N THR A 244 19.87 -11.57 -10.10
CA THR A 244 19.35 -10.20 -10.19
C THR A 244 19.09 -9.66 -11.60
N VAL A 245 19.21 -10.51 -12.62
CA VAL A 245 19.01 -10.13 -14.03
C VAL A 245 18.02 -11.09 -14.68
N VAL A 246 16.85 -10.62 -15.03
CA VAL A 246 15.87 -11.43 -15.79
C VAL A 246 16.35 -11.63 -17.23
N ASN A 247 16.74 -12.83 -17.59
CA ASN A 247 17.34 -13.16 -18.90
C ASN A 247 17.00 -14.59 -19.36
N ILE A 248 17.69 -15.06 -20.40
CA ILE A 248 17.43 -16.38 -20.97
C ILE A 248 17.78 -17.54 -20.02
N LEU A 249 18.67 -17.33 -19.05
CA LEU A 249 19.04 -18.38 -18.08
C LEU A 249 17.86 -18.64 -17.13
N ASP A 250 17.08 -17.62 -16.78
CA ASP A 250 15.89 -17.75 -15.98
C ASP A 250 14.80 -18.53 -16.70
N VAL A 251 14.64 -18.26 -18.00
CA VAL A 251 13.75 -19.05 -18.86
C VAL A 251 14.19 -20.52 -18.90
N SER A 252 15.49 -20.77 -19.02
CA SER A 252 16.04 -22.13 -19.02
C SER A 252 15.85 -22.81 -17.68
N ALA A 253 16.08 -22.10 -16.56
CA ALA A 253 15.85 -22.63 -15.21
C ALA A 253 14.36 -22.96 -14.98
N THR A 254 13.46 -22.08 -15.41
CA THR A 254 12.01 -22.31 -15.34
C THR A 254 11.58 -23.52 -16.15
N ILE A 255 12.11 -23.68 -17.37
CA ILE A 255 11.84 -24.83 -18.24
C ILE A 255 12.34 -26.13 -17.60
N ASN A 256 13.56 -26.14 -17.08
CA ASN A 256 14.13 -27.29 -16.40
C ASN A 256 13.33 -27.70 -15.16
N PHE A 257 12.80 -26.73 -14.43
CA PHE A 257 11.91 -26.99 -13.29
C PHE A 257 10.65 -27.76 -13.72
N PHE A 258 10.04 -27.40 -14.85
CA PHE A 258 8.81 -28.07 -15.33
C PHE A 258 9.09 -29.45 -15.95
N PHE A 259 10.30 -29.71 -16.45
CA PHE A 259 10.58 -30.92 -17.20
C PHE A 259 11.44 -31.95 -16.47
N ASP A 260 12.29 -31.55 -15.51
CA ASP A 260 13.11 -32.48 -14.71
C ASP A 260 13.72 -31.82 -13.46
N ASP A 261 13.60 -32.45 -12.34
CA ASP A 261 14.47 -32.58 -11.17
C ASP A 261 15.25 -31.35 -10.61
N LEU A 262 14.94 -30.12 -11.00
CA LEU A 262 15.57 -28.96 -10.38
C LEU A 262 14.83 -28.63 -9.08
N PHE A 263 15.51 -28.74 -7.95
CA PHE A 263 14.96 -28.26 -6.67
C PHE A 263 15.19 -26.77 -6.56
N PHE A 264 14.13 -25.98 -6.76
CA PHE A 264 14.16 -24.57 -6.44
C PHE A 264 14.02 -24.34 -4.94
N THR A 265 14.68 -23.28 -4.45
CA THR A 265 14.32 -22.67 -3.17
C THR A 265 12.90 -22.08 -3.26
N ASP A 266 12.29 -21.76 -2.13
CA ASP A 266 10.95 -21.12 -2.12
C ASP A 266 10.93 -19.83 -2.94
N ILE A 267 12.04 -19.08 -2.94
CA ILE A 267 12.20 -17.84 -3.72
C ILE A 267 12.22 -18.14 -5.22
N GLN A 268 13.01 -19.13 -5.63
CA GLN A 268 13.10 -19.54 -7.04
C GLN A 268 11.76 -20.06 -7.55
N TYR A 269 11.02 -20.80 -6.71
CA TYR A 269 9.67 -21.27 -7.01
C TYR A 269 8.73 -20.12 -7.32
N TRP A 270 8.74 -19.11 -6.48
CA TRP A 270 7.93 -17.94 -6.67
C TRP A 270 8.34 -17.12 -7.92
N ALA A 271 9.65 -16.94 -8.14
CA ALA A 271 10.15 -16.24 -9.31
C ALA A 271 9.78 -16.94 -10.63
N ALA A 272 9.72 -18.28 -10.62
CA ALA A 272 9.32 -19.08 -11.77
C ALA A 272 7.81 -19.02 -12.07
N ASP A 273 6.97 -18.68 -11.09
CA ASP A 273 5.51 -18.57 -11.26
C ASP A 273 5.14 -17.26 -11.98
N MET A 274 5.37 -17.23 -13.27
CA MET A 274 5.17 -16.06 -14.14
C MET A 274 3.69 -15.75 -14.44
N ASN A 275 2.74 -16.65 -14.09
CA ASN A 275 1.32 -16.56 -14.46
C ASN A 275 0.39 -16.28 -13.28
N SER A 276 0.89 -15.92 -12.15
CA SER A 276 0.10 -15.69 -10.93
C SER A 276 -0.12 -14.21 -10.66
#